data_f85f3539f5f7718eca6d37a8dec90a0f
#
_entry.id   f85f3539f5f7718eca6d37a8dec90a0f
#
_cell.length_a   1.000
_cell.length_b   1.000
_cell.length_c   1.000
_cell.angle_alpha   90.00
_cell.angle_beta   90.00
_cell.angle_gamma   90.00
#
_symmetry.space_group_name_H-M   'P 1'
#
loop_
_entity.id
_entity.type
_entity.pdbx_description
1 polymer ?
#
loop_
_entity_poly.entity_id
_entity_poly.type
_entity_poly.pdbx_seq_one_letter_code
_entity_poly.pdbx_strand_id
1 'polypeptide(L)'
;MSDESLTIASLNTRGIPLTGSQLAERYAAVGDGFEAGDADVVCCQEVFTYWHLRLLVRRMRSFRQVSYWRAPFGPAGGLVTFSRRPVSGPAYRRFGRPPRAPGVPSRSRFQAWLKGALVTRLARPELCVINIHPVANYDGDWSEANRFYPLHRAQFAVLARVVNEAGPRAVVCGDFNLARESNLFGEFTAATGLADAFAGACPPTFRAEYLPPGAAPHCIDFILTAAEVKADSAGLVFAEKKEPLGYVSDHIGLRAQLSLTHSR
;
A
#
# COMPACT_ATOMS: atom_id res chain seq x y z
N MET A 1 12.54 -16.14 24.93
CA MET A 1 12.96 -15.50 23.67
C MET A 1 11.95 -14.40 23.42
N SER A 2 12.38 -13.13 23.38
CA SER A 2 11.47 -12.00 23.17
C SER A 2 10.96 -12.05 21.74
N ASP A 3 9.65 -12.19 21.55
CA ASP A 3 9.01 -11.93 20.26
C ASP A 3 9.35 -10.49 19.87
N GLU A 4 10.08 -10.30 18.77
CA GLU A 4 10.38 -8.97 18.26
C GLU A 4 9.09 -8.41 17.65
N SER A 5 8.46 -7.47 18.34
CA SER A 5 7.27 -6.79 17.84
C SER A 5 7.66 -5.62 16.93
N LEU A 6 6.84 -5.38 15.92
CA LEU A 6 7.00 -4.31 14.94
C LEU A 6 5.63 -3.71 14.62
N THR A 7 5.54 -2.38 14.57
CA THR A 7 4.34 -1.71 14.07
C THR A 7 4.55 -1.25 12.63
N ILE A 8 3.68 -1.70 11.72
CA ILE A 8 3.66 -1.27 10.33
C ILE A 8 2.41 -0.46 10.03
N ALA A 9 2.53 0.58 9.20
CA ALA A 9 1.40 1.37 8.71
C ALA A 9 1.45 1.49 7.18
N SER A 10 0.30 1.72 6.58
CA SER A 10 0.14 1.94 5.14
C SER A 10 -0.87 3.06 4.87
N LEU A 11 -0.55 3.93 3.91
CA LEU A 11 -1.45 5.01 3.48
C LEU A 11 -1.22 5.36 2.01
N ASN A 12 -2.29 5.32 1.21
CA ASN A 12 -2.31 6.06 -0.05
C ASN A 12 -2.42 7.56 0.27
N THR A 13 -1.43 8.36 -0.15
CA THR A 13 -1.29 9.77 0.25
C THR A 13 -2.06 10.75 -0.63
N ARG A 14 -2.81 10.25 -1.62
CA ARG A 14 -3.54 11.08 -2.59
C ARG A 14 -2.63 12.12 -3.24
N GLY A 15 -1.58 11.66 -3.89
CA GLY A 15 -0.53 12.53 -4.47
C GLY A 15 -0.83 13.04 -5.88
N ILE A 16 -2.09 12.98 -6.37
CA ILE A 16 -2.46 13.46 -7.69
C ILE A 16 -2.45 15.00 -7.68
N PRO A 17 -1.54 15.67 -8.44
CA PRO A 17 -1.30 17.12 -8.29
C PRO A 17 -2.47 18.00 -8.73
N LEU A 18 -3.37 17.51 -9.59
CA LEU A 18 -4.44 18.31 -10.20
C LEU A 18 -5.74 18.35 -9.37
N THR A 19 -5.86 17.53 -8.35
CA THR A 19 -7.11 17.40 -7.58
C THR A 19 -7.04 18.00 -6.19
N GLY A 20 -5.93 18.63 -5.81
CA GLY A 20 -5.74 18.96 -4.43
C GLY A 20 -5.26 20.36 -4.17
N SER A 21 -6.20 21.27 -3.92
CA SER A 21 -5.89 22.36 -2.98
C SER A 21 -5.24 21.77 -1.73
N GLN A 22 -4.26 22.47 -1.13
CA GLN A 22 -3.63 22.13 0.14
C GLN A 22 -2.78 20.84 0.14
N LEU A 23 -2.18 20.45 -0.98
CA LEU A 23 -1.37 19.24 -1.06
C LEU A 23 -0.15 19.29 -0.11
N ALA A 24 0.51 20.44 0.00
CA ALA A 24 1.66 20.59 0.88
C ALA A 24 1.26 20.45 2.36
N GLU A 25 0.12 21.04 2.74
CA GLU A 25 -0.45 20.98 4.08
C GLU A 25 -0.91 19.56 4.43
N ARG A 26 -1.56 18.86 3.49
CA ARG A 26 -1.95 17.47 3.68
C ARG A 26 -0.73 16.55 3.88
N TYR A 27 0.30 16.71 3.04
CA TYR A 27 1.54 15.95 3.18
C TYR A 27 2.29 16.28 4.48
N ALA A 28 2.26 17.54 4.92
CA ALA A 28 2.80 17.91 6.22
C ALA A 28 2.04 17.22 7.35
N ALA A 29 0.70 17.24 7.30
CA ALA A 29 -0.15 16.59 8.29
C ALA A 29 0.03 15.07 8.34
N VAL A 30 0.21 14.42 7.19
CA VAL A 30 0.53 12.99 7.09
C VAL A 30 1.90 12.72 7.72
N GLY A 31 2.92 13.50 7.36
CA GLY A 31 4.27 13.33 7.90
C GLY A 31 4.33 13.54 9.41
N ASP A 32 3.69 14.61 9.92
CA ASP A 32 3.63 14.91 11.36
C ASP A 32 2.87 13.81 12.13
N GLY A 33 1.78 13.27 11.54
CA GLY A 33 1.02 12.20 12.15
C GLY A 33 1.82 10.90 12.28
N PHE A 34 2.57 10.51 11.24
CA PHE A 34 3.45 9.35 11.33
C PHE A 34 4.65 9.57 12.23
N GLU A 35 5.24 10.79 12.24
CA GLU A 35 6.35 11.12 13.13
C GLU A 35 5.97 11.02 14.62
N ALA A 36 4.76 11.47 14.95
CA ALA A 36 4.22 11.40 16.30
C ALA A 36 3.69 10.02 16.69
N GLY A 37 3.43 9.15 15.70
CA GLY A 37 2.88 7.81 15.91
C GLY A 37 3.92 6.77 16.29
N ASP A 38 3.44 5.56 16.53
CA ASP A 38 4.23 4.39 16.98
C ASP A 38 4.72 3.47 15.86
N ALA A 39 4.46 3.80 14.58
CA ALA A 39 4.85 2.95 13.47
C ALA A 39 6.37 2.88 13.31
N ASP A 40 6.94 1.67 13.28
CA ASP A 40 8.34 1.42 12.92
C ASP A 40 8.57 1.53 11.41
N VAL A 41 7.57 1.11 10.62
CA VAL A 41 7.61 1.12 9.15
C VAL A 41 6.33 1.72 8.61
N VAL A 42 6.46 2.59 7.59
CA VAL A 42 5.33 3.23 6.90
C VAL A 42 5.46 3.01 5.40
N CYS A 43 4.44 2.39 4.80
CA CYS A 43 4.29 2.20 3.37
C CYS A 43 3.38 3.30 2.79
N CYS A 44 3.95 4.21 2.00
CA CYS A 44 3.21 5.26 1.31
C CYS A 44 3.02 4.93 -0.16
N GLN A 45 1.83 5.16 -0.69
CA GLN A 45 1.48 5.12 -2.10
C GLN A 45 1.20 6.54 -2.61
N GLU A 46 1.22 6.74 -3.92
CA GLU A 46 1.01 8.02 -4.61
C GLU A 46 2.03 9.13 -4.31
N VAL A 47 3.22 8.80 -3.87
CA VAL A 47 4.33 9.75 -3.78
C VAL A 47 4.96 9.93 -5.15
N PHE A 48 4.26 10.58 -6.09
CA PHE A 48 4.60 10.58 -7.52
C PHE A 48 5.78 11.46 -7.90
N THR A 49 6.17 12.43 -7.08
CA THR A 49 7.27 13.34 -7.41
C THR A 49 8.30 13.39 -6.28
N TYR A 50 9.54 13.81 -6.63
CA TYR A 50 10.56 14.08 -5.60
C TYR A 50 10.20 15.26 -4.70
N TRP A 51 9.30 16.15 -5.13
CA TRP A 51 8.77 17.20 -4.27
C TRP A 51 7.85 16.63 -3.20
N HIS A 52 6.92 15.72 -3.55
CA HIS A 52 6.09 14.99 -2.59
C HIS A 52 6.95 14.23 -1.57
N LEU A 53 7.96 13.50 -2.06
CA LEU A 53 8.90 12.79 -1.20
C LEU A 53 9.60 13.74 -0.21
N ARG A 54 10.06 14.90 -0.67
CA ARG A 54 10.70 15.89 0.20
C ARG A 54 9.78 16.44 1.28
N LEU A 55 8.50 16.62 1.00
CA LEU A 55 7.52 17.05 2.01
C LEU A 55 7.43 16.05 3.16
N LEU A 56 7.34 14.74 2.87
CA LEU A 56 7.30 13.70 3.88
C LEU A 56 8.63 13.58 4.64
N VAL A 57 9.76 13.50 3.94
CA VAL A 57 11.10 13.35 4.55
C VAL A 57 11.41 14.48 5.53
N ARG A 58 10.98 15.72 5.24
CA ARG A 58 11.19 16.86 6.14
C ARG A 58 10.43 16.75 7.47
N ARG A 59 9.34 16.00 7.50
CA ARG A 59 8.49 15.81 8.69
C ARG A 59 8.82 14.52 9.43
N MET A 60 9.07 13.42 8.70
CA MET A 60 9.32 12.08 9.25
C MET A 60 10.81 11.88 9.60
N ARG A 61 11.33 12.66 10.55
CA ARG A 61 12.77 12.74 10.86
C ARG A 61 13.30 11.53 11.62
N SER A 62 12.45 10.85 12.39
CA SER A 62 12.81 9.63 13.10
C SER A 62 12.92 8.42 12.16
N PHE A 63 12.31 8.50 10.96
CA PHE A 63 12.42 7.49 9.92
C PHE A 63 13.69 7.70 9.10
N ARG A 64 14.81 7.25 9.65
CA ARG A 64 16.15 7.48 9.06
C ARG A 64 16.39 6.72 7.76
N GLN A 65 15.59 5.69 7.47
CA GLN A 65 15.69 4.86 6.28
C GLN A 65 14.51 5.16 5.37
N VAL A 66 14.80 5.55 4.12
CA VAL A 66 13.79 5.86 3.10
C VAL A 66 14.08 5.04 1.86
N SER A 67 13.23 4.04 1.63
CA SER A 67 13.34 3.10 0.52
C SER A 67 12.39 3.50 -0.60
N TYR A 68 12.92 3.67 -1.80
CA TYR A 68 12.18 3.86 -3.03
C TYR A 68 13.04 3.49 -4.23
N TRP A 69 12.44 3.19 -5.35
CA TRP A 69 13.17 3.02 -6.60
C TRP A 69 13.11 4.31 -7.42
N ARG A 70 14.25 4.77 -7.93
CA ARG A 70 14.32 6.02 -8.68
C ARG A 70 13.68 5.88 -10.06
N ALA A 71 12.86 6.88 -10.45
CA ALA A 71 12.34 7.08 -11.79
C ALA A 71 12.47 8.57 -12.17
N PRO A 72 12.28 8.96 -13.42
CA PRO A 72 12.61 10.32 -13.89
C PRO A 72 11.98 11.46 -13.08
N PHE A 73 10.73 11.32 -12.67
CA PHE A 73 9.98 12.39 -12.00
C PHE A 73 9.81 12.21 -10.49
N GLY A 74 10.03 10.99 -9.97
CA GLY A 74 9.84 10.65 -8.58
C GLY A 74 10.03 9.16 -8.31
N PRO A 75 9.57 8.64 -7.16
CA PRO A 75 9.58 7.22 -6.85
C PRO A 75 8.80 6.39 -7.88
N ALA A 76 9.36 5.26 -8.32
CA ALA A 76 8.69 4.37 -9.25
C ALA A 76 7.36 3.86 -8.68
N GLY A 77 6.31 3.89 -9.48
CA GLY A 77 4.96 3.53 -9.05
C GLY A 77 4.36 4.45 -7.99
N GLY A 78 5.06 5.52 -7.57
CA GLY A 78 4.68 6.36 -6.45
C GLY A 78 4.88 5.69 -5.09
N LEU A 79 5.74 4.65 -4.99
CA LEU A 79 5.91 3.84 -3.79
C LEU A 79 7.13 4.28 -2.99
N VAL A 80 6.92 4.51 -1.68
CA VAL A 80 7.98 4.82 -0.72
C VAL A 80 7.72 4.05 0.56
N THR A 81 8.76 3.46 1.12
CA THR A 81 8.73 2.82 2.44
C THR A 81 9.68 3.58 3.37
N PHE A 82 9.15 4.14 4.44
CA PHE A 82 9.92 4.78 5.52
C PHE A 82 10.14 3.77 6.64
N SER A 83 11.32 3.78 7.25
CA SER A 83 11.62 2.89 8.38
C SER A 83 12.47 3.58 9.45
N ARG A 84 12.11 3.35 10.70
CA ARG A 84 12.92 3.65 11.90
C ARG A 84 13.98 2.56 12.14
N ARG A 85 13.75 1.37 11.53
CA ARG A 85 14.65 0.20 11.64
C ARG A 85 15.63 0.17 10.47
N PRO A 86 16.81 -0.43 10.63
CA PRO A 86 17.76 -0.62 9.53
C PRO A 86 17.17 -1.47 8.41
N VAL A 87 17.39 -1.04 7.17
CA VAL A 87 16.93 -1.76 5.97
C VAL A 87 18.08 -2.02 5.02
N SER A 88 17.99 -3.09 4.22
CA SER A 88 18.81 -3.29 3.03
C SER A 88 18.24 -2.54 1.83
N GLY A 89 19.06 -2.37 0.78
CA GLY A 89 18.69 -1.63 -0.42
C GLY A 89 17.35 -2.11 -1.02
N PRO A 90 16.52 -1.19 -1.51
CA PRO A 90 15.22 -1.53 -2.06
C PRO A 90 15.35 -2.23 -3.41
N ALA A 91 14.37 -3.10 -3.74
CA ALA A 91 14.18 -3.65 -5.06
C ALA A 91 12.78 -3.28 -5.58
N TYR A 92 12.69 -2.96 -6.87
CA TYR A 92 11.40 -2.69 -7.52
C TYR A 92 11.09 -3.79 -8.54
N ARG A 93 9.99 -4.49 -8.33
CA ARG A 93 9.51 -5.57 -9.17
C ARG A 93 8.33 -5.08 -10.00
N ARG A 94 8.58 -4.76 -11.27
CA ARG A 94 7.51 -4.33 -12.19
C ARG A 94 6.51 -5.45 -12.39
N PHE A 95 5.22 -5.12 -12.47
CA PHE A 95 4.17 -6.09 -12.84
C PHE A 95 4.23 -6.52 -14.32
N GLY A 96 5.07 -5.85 -15.12
CA GLY A 96 5.30 -6.19 -16.50
C GLY A 96 4.34 -5.51 -17.48
N ARG A 97 4.37 -5.98 -18.74
CA ARG A 97 3.51 -5.42 -19.78
C ARG A 97 2.07 -5.88 -19.55
N PRO A 98 1.11 -4.95 -19.46
CA PRO A 98 -0.28 -5.32 -19.25
C PRO A 98 -0.81 -6.10 -20.48
N PRO A 99 -1.72 -7.07 -20.26
CA PRO A 99 -2.38 -7.80 -21.34
C PRO A 99 -3.25 -6.84 -22.17
N ARG A 100 -3.72 -7.35 -23.31
CA ARG A 100 -4.78 -6.67 -24.06
C ARG A 100 -6.05 -6.68 -23.21
N ALA A 101 -6.63 -5.50 -23.00
CA ALA A 101 -7.88 -5.31 -22.26
C ALA A 101 -8.77 -4.36 -23.08
N PRO A 102 -9.63 -4.88 -23.95
CA PRO A 102 -10.57 -4.08 -24.73
C PRO A 102 -11.43 -3.21 -23.79
N GLY A 103 -11.70 -1.97 -24.20
CA GLY A 103 -12.47 -1.03 -23.38
C GLY A 103 -11.69 -0.31 -22.27
N VAL A 104 -10.51 -0.79 -21.85
CA VAL A 104 -9.65 -0.06 -20.91
C VAL A 104 -8.95 1.10 -21.60
N PRO A 105 -9.04 2.34 -21.07
CA PRO A 105 -8.36 3.50 -21.64
C PRO A 105 -6.84 3.30 -21.77
N SER A 106 -6.26 3.80 -22.87
CA SER A 106 -4.82 3.69 -23.12
C SER A 106 -3.97 4.28 -21.97
N ARG A 107 -4.45 5.36 -21.34
CA ARG A 107 -3.83 5.96 -20.14
C ARG A 107 -3.74 4.95 -18.99
N SER A 108 -4.83 4.25 -18.69
CA SER A 108 -4.84 3.25 -17.60
C SER A 108 -3.92 2.08 -17.90
N ARG A 109 -3.85 1.63 -19.16
CA ARG A 109 -2.90 0.59 -19.60
C ARG A 109 -1.45 1.05 -19.48
N PHE A 110 -1.16 2.31 -19.83
CA PHE A 110 0.18 2.89 -19.64
C PHE A 110 0.53 2.99 -18.15
N GLN A 111 -0.41 3.45 -17.31
CA GLN A 111 -0.25 3.46 -15.86
C GLN A 111 0.03 2.05 -15.32
N ALA A 112 -0.74 1.03 -15.74
CA ALA A 112 -0.53 -0.35 -15.34
C ALA A 112 0.90 -0.86 -15.65
N TRP A 113 1.47 -0.44 -16.78
CA TRP A 113 2.84 -0.79 -17.16
C TRP A 113 3.91 -0.19 -16.23
N LEU A 114 3.63 0.97 -15.63
CA LEU A 114 4.55 1.63 -14.68
C LEU A 114 4.45 1.10 -13.25
N LYS A 115 3.39 0.32 -12.96
CA LYS A 115 3.13 -0.22 -11.62
C LYS A 115 4.02 -1.43 -11.30
N GLY A 116 4.21 -1.65 -10.01
CA GLY A 116 5.03 -2.75 -9.49
C GLY A 116 4.94 -2.83 -7.96
N ALA A 117 5.80 -3.64 -7.38
CA ALA A 117 5.98 -3.80 -5.95
C ALA A 117 7.35 -3.24 -5.52
N LEU A 118 7.38 -2.43 -4.48
CA LEU A 118 8.60 -2.00 -3.81
C LEU A 118 8.90 -2.96 -2.66
N VAL A 119 9.98 -3.70 -2.78
CA VAL A 119 10.43 -4.69 -1.79
C VAL A 119 11.52 -4.06 -0.93
N THR A 120 11.30 -4.02 0.39
CA THR A 120 12.24 -3.52 1.39
C THR A 120 12.49 -4.60 2.42
N ARG A 121 13.74 -4.92 2.71
CA ARG A 121 14.08 -5.93 3.72
C ARG A 121 14.58 -5.26 4.99
N LEU A 122 13.92 -5.52 6.11
CA LEU A 122 14.40 -5.15 7.44
C LEU A 122 15.47 -6.14 7.88
N ALA A 123 16.49 -5.64 8.56
CA ALA A 123 17.55 -6.48 9.09
C ALA A 123 17.21 -7.03 10.49
N ARG A 124 16.44 -6.26 11.27
CA ARG A 124 16.02 -6.62 12.65
C ARG A 124 14.66 -6.00 12.95
N PRO A 125 13.60 -6.82 13.12
CA PRO A 125 13.58 -8.25 12.81
C PRO A 125 13.82 -8.49 11.32
N GLU A 126 14.27 -9.70 10.95
CA GLU A 126 14.37 -10.07 9.53
C GLU A 126 12.96 -10.20 8.95
N LEU A 127 12.57 -9.23 8.14
CA LEU A 127 11.23 -9.14 7.57
C LEU A 127 11.28 -8.55 6.16
N CYS A 128 10.51 -9.10 5.24
CA CYS A 128 10.34 -8.57 3.90
C CYS A 128 9.04 -7.76 3.81
N VAL A 129 9.15 -6.44 3.63
CA VAL A 129 8.02 -5.53 3.45
C VAL A 129 7.83 -5.25 1.96
N ILE A 130 6.64 -5.54 1.44
CA ILE A 130 6.26 -5.39 0.05
C ILE A 130 5.17 -4.32 -0.03
N ASN A 131 5.55 -3.11 -0.47
CA ASN A 131 4.63 -2.00 -0.68
C ASN A 131 4.12 -2.01 -2.12
N ILE A 132 2.80 -1.96 -2.32
CA ILE A 132 2.17 -2.08 -3.62
C ILE A 132 1.14 -0.99 -3.89
N HIS A 133 0.91 -0.73 -5.17
CA HIS A 133 -0.19 0.09 -5.66
C HIS A 133 -0.50 -0.33 -7.11
N PRO A 134 -1.31 -1.38 -7.35
CA PRO A 134 -1.77 -1.80 -8.66
C PRO A 134 -2.54 -0.70 -9.41
N VAL A 135 -2.95 -0.98 -10.64
CA VAL A 135 -3.74 -0.02 -11.44
C VAL A 135 -5.12 0.17 -10.81
N ALA A 136 -5.59 1.44 -10.79
CA ALA A 136 -6.91 1.74 -10.28
C ALA A 136 -8.03 1.19 -11.18
N ASN A 137 -9.09 0.66 -10.57
CA ASN A 137 -10.33 0.31 -11.22
C ASN A 137 -11.34 1.44 -11.03
N TYR A 138 -11.58 2.19 -12.08
CA TYR A 138 -12.48 3.35 -12.07
C TYR A 138 -13.96 2.98 -12.27
N ASP A 139 -14.27 1.71 -12.54
CA ASP A 139 -15.65 1.28 -12.79
C ASP A 139 -16.38 0.89 -11.49
N GLY A 140 -15.64 0.63 -10.39
CA GLY A 140 -16.23 0.20 -9.12
C GLY A 140 -16.84 -1.21 -9.15
N ASP A 141 -16.49 -1.99 -10.18
CA ASP A 141 -16.91 -3.39 -10.36
C ASP A 141 -15.67 -4.28 -10.43
N TRP A 142 -15.52 -5.19 -9.49
CA TRP A 142 -14.39 -6.14 -9.41
C TRP A 142 -14.75 -7.55 -9.86
N SER A 143 -15.86 -7.71 -10.61
CA SER A 143 -16.25 -8.98 -11.21
C SER A 143 -15.28 -9.39 -12.32
N GLU A 144 -15.28 -10.67 -12.67
CA GLU A 144 -14.48 -11.21 -13.76
C GLU A 144 -14.88 -10.67 -15.14
N ALA A 145 -16.12 -10.19 -15.26
CA ALA A 145 -16.63 -9.56 -16.48
C ALA A 145 -16.15 -8.11 -16.68
N ASN A 146 -15.60 -7.47 -15.62
CA ASN A 146 -15.12 -6.11 -15.72
C ASN A 146 -13.88 -5.99 -16.61
N ARG A 147 -13.83 -4.93 -17.42
CA ARG A 147 -12.74 -4.68 -18.39
C ARG A 147 -11.36 -4.53 -17.72
N PHE A 148 -11.25 -4.14 -16.45
CA PHE A 148 -10.00 -4.04 -15.70
C PHE A 148 -9.53 -5.39 -15.15
N TYR A 149 -10.39 -6.40 -15.05
CA TYR A 149 -10.06 -7.69 -14.46
C TYR A 149 -8.81 -8.35 -15.08
N PRO A 150 -8.62 -8.40 -16.42
CA PRO A 150 -7.40 -8.98 -17.00
C PRO A 150 -6.10 -8.27 -16.56
N LEU A 151 -6.15 -6.95 -16.34
CA LEU A 151 -5.00 -6.18 -15.85
C LEU A 151 -4.68 -6.54 -14.40
N HIS A 152 -5.70 -6.53 -13.54
CA HIS A 152 -5.54 -6.91 -12.13
C HIS A 152 -5.03 -8.34 -12.01
N ARG A 153 -5.66 -9.31 -12.68
CA ARG A 153 -5.24 -10.70 -12.67
C ARG A 153 -3.76 -10.87 -13.05
N ALA A 154 -3.31 -10.17 -14.10
CA ALA A 154 -1.91 -10.20 -14.51
C ALA A 154 -0.98 -9.60 -13.46
N GLN A 155 -1.35 -8.48 -12.83
CA GLN A 155 -0.55 -7.82 -11.80
C GLN A 155 -0.49 -8.67 -10.52
N PHE A 156 -1.61 -9.25 -10.09
CA PHE A 156 -1.66 -10.11 -8.91
C PHE A 156 -0.94 -11.44 -9.12
N ALA A 157 -0.91 -11.99 -10.34
CA ALA A 157 -0.09 -13.17 -10.66
C ALA A 157 1.41 -12.89 -10.53
N VAL A 158 1.88 -11.69 -10.88
CA VAL A 158 3.27 -11.28 -10.64
C VAL A 158 3.52 -11.04 -9.15
N LEU A 159 2.59 -10.36 -8.47
CA LEU A 159 2.69 -10.10 -7.04
C LEU A 159 2.77 -11.41 -6.24
N ALA A 160 1.98 -12.42 -6.57
CA ALA A 160 2.04 -13.74 -5.93
C ALA A 160 3.44 -14.36 -6.01
N ARG A 161 4.11 -14.25 -7.17
CA ARG A 161 5.50 -14.72 -7.31
C ARG A 161 6.45 -13.93 -6.41
N VAL A 162 6.31 -12.60 -6.35
CA VAL A 162 7.14 -11.75 -5.47
C VAL A 162 6.97 -12.13 -4.00
N VAL A 163 5.73 -12.42 -3.57
CA VAL A 163 5.42 -12.87 -2.21
C VAL A 163 6.06 -14.23 -1.93
N ASN A 164 5.91 -15.19 -2.82
CA ASN A 164 6.48 -16.53 -2.66
C ASN A 164 8.04 -16.50 -2.62
N GLU A 165 8.66 -15.63 -3.43
CA GLU A 165 10.12 -15.37 -3.38
C GLU A 165 10.56 -14.69 -2.07
N ALA A 166 9.70 -13.89 -1.44
CA ALA A 166 10.01 -13.22 -0.18
C ALA A 166 10.00 -14.18 1.03
N GLY A 167 9.26 -15.28 0.93
CA GLY A 167 9.21 -16.34 1.93
C GLY A 167 8.24 -16.07 3.10
N PRO A 168 8.33 -16.88 4.17
CA PRO A 168 7.34 -16.92 5.24
C PRO A 168 7.37 -15.68 6.16
N ARG A 169 8.41 -14.86 6.06
CA ARG A 169 8.55 -13.58 6.78
C ARG A 169 8.28 -12.39 5.88
N ALA A 170 7.12 -12.39 5.23
CA ALA A 170 6.71 -11.31 4.35
C ALA A 170 5.46 -10.59 4.87
N VAL A 171 5.39 -9.29 4.60
CA VAL A 171 4.20 -8.47 4.79
C VAL A 171 3.94 -7.69 3.50
N VAL A 172 2.72 -7.74 3.00
CA VAL A 172 2.28 -6.97 1.85
C VAL A 172 1.37 -5.86 2.31
N CYS A 173 1.71 -4.61 1.99
CA CYS A 173 0.92 -3.44 2.38
C CYS A 173 0.61 -2.58 1.15
N GLY A 174 -0.51 -1.90 1.17
CA GLY A 174 -0.81 -0.87 0.18
C GLY A 174 -2.26 -0.77 -0.22
N ASP A 175 -2.48 0.12 -1.16
CA ASP A 175 -3.72 0.22 -1.91
C ASP A 175 -3.71 -0.85 -3.01
N PHE A 176 -4.54 -1.87 -2.86
CA PHE A 176 -4.63 -2.98 -3.80
C PHE A 176 -5.48 -2.62 -5.02
N ASN A 177 -6.25 -1.52 -4.94
CA ASN A 177 -7.25 -1.17 -5.96
C ASN A 177 -8.17 -2.34 -6.32
N LEU A 178 -8.39 -3.22 -5.37
CA LEU A 178 -9.16 -4.45 -5.50
C LEU A 178 -10.00 -4.64 -4.23
N ALA A 179 -11.30 -4.76 -4.39
CA ALA A 179 -12.19 -4.93 -3.24
C ALA A 179 -11.98 -6.28 -2.56
N ARG A 180 -12.12 -6.31 -1.24
CA ARG A 180 -12.03 -7.52 -0.41
C ARG A 180 -12.96 -8.63 -0.90
N GLU A 181 -14.15 -8.25 -1.37
CA GLU A 181 -15.21 -9.16 -1.77
C GLU A 181 -14.99 -9.77 -3.16
N SER A 182 -13.94 -9.33 -3.88
CA SER A 182 -13.66 -9.84 -5.22
C SER A 182 -13.10 -11.27 -5.17
N ASN A 183 -13.49 -12.10 -6.14
CA ASN A 183 -12.94 -13.45 -6.30
C ASN A 183 -11.41 -13.42 -6.41
N LEU A 184 -10.86 -12.44 -7.15
CA LEU A 184 -9.43 -12.30 -7.34
C LEU A 184 -8.66 -12.05 -6.03
N PHE A 185 -9.24 -11.34 -5.06
CA PHE A 185 -8.62 -11.18 -3.75
C PHE A 185 -8.54 -12.53 -3.01
N GLY A 186 -9.63 -13.31 -3.04
CA GLY A 186 -9.66 -14.65 -2.47
C GLY A 186 -8.66 -15.61 -3.15
N GLU A 187 -8.60 -15.60 -4.48
CA GLU A 187 -7.62 -16.38 -5.25
C GLU A 187 -6.17 -16.01 -4.90
N PHE A 188 -5.89 -14.71 -4.78
CA PHE A 188 -4.55 -14.21 -4.43
C PHE A 188 -4.13 -14.63 -3.02
N THR A 189 -4.99 -14.46 -2.03
CA THR A 189 -4.69 -14.84 -0.64
C THR A 189 -4.53 -16.35 -0.50
N ALA A 190 -5.37 -17.15 -1.18
CA ALA A 190 -5.23 -18.61 -1.22
C ALA A 190 -3.91 -19.07 -1.89
N ALA A 191 -3.52 -18.43 -3.01
CA ALA A 191 -2.30 -18.79 -3.74
C ALA A 191 -1.00 -18.40 -3.00
N THR A 192 -1.06 -17.41 -2.10
CA THR A 192 0.10 -16.91 -1.36
C THR A 192 0.14 -17.32 0.11
N GLY A 193 -0.95 -17.86 0.65
CA GLY A 193 -1.08 -18.17 2.07
C GLY A 193 -1.08 -16.94 2.98
N LEU A 194 -1.30 -15.73 2.43
CA LEU A 194 -1.32 -14.51 3.21
C LEU A 194 -2.60 -14.39 4.02
N ALA A 195 -2.45 -13.97 5.28
CA ALA A 195 -3.55 -13.66 6.19
C ALA A 195 -3.76 -12.14 6.30
N ASP A 196 -5.01 -11.71 6.35
CA ASP A 196 -5.38 -10.32 6.56
C ASP A 196 -5.21 -9.91 8.03
N ALA A 197 -4.45 -8.85 8.30
CA ALA A 197 -4.21 -8.35 9.65
C ALA A 197 -5.51 -7.92 10.37
N PHE A 198 -6.56 -7.57 9.62
CA PHE A 198 -7.87 -7.23 10.17
C PHE A 198 -8.82 -8.45 10.28
N ALA A 199 -8.38 -9.65 9.93
CA ALA A 199 -9.20 -10.86 9.92
C ALA A 199 -10.56 -10.70 9.21
N GLY A 200 -10.59 -9.90 8.13
CA GLY A 200 -11.79 -9.60 7.36
C GLY A 200 -12.66 -8.45 7.91
N ALA A 201 -12.34 -7.89 9.07
CA ALA A 201 -13.17 -6.87 9.74
C ALA A 201 -12.77 -5.42 9.42
N CYS A 202 -11.89 -5.18 8.44
CA CYS A 202 -11.54 -3.82 8.02
C CYS A 202 -12.75 -3.14 7.36
N PRO A 203 -13.14 -1.93 7.81
CA PRO A 203 -14.19 -1.16 7.15
C PRO A 203 -13.73 -0.69 5.76
N PRO A 204 -14.61 -0.08 4.95
CA PRO A 204 -14.21 0.58 3.71
C PRO A 204 -13.06 1.56 3.94
N THR A 205 -12.02 1.47 3.12
CA THR A 205 -10.82 2.29 3.24
C THR A 205 -10.78 3.45 2.26
N PHE A 206 -11.46 3.35 1.12
CA PHE A 206 -11.72 4.49 0.24
C PHE A 206 -12.97 5.21 0.72
N ARG A 207 -12.86 6.52 0.91
CA ARG A 207 -13.92 7.32 1.57
C ARG A 207 -15.10 7.58 0.64
N ALA A 208 -16.31 7.42 1.16
CA ALA A 208 -17.56 7.65 0.45
C ALA A 208 -17.67 9.06 -0.13
N GLU A 209 -17.10 10.07 0.56
CA GLU A 209 -17.13 11.47 0.14
C GLU A 209 -16.39 11.75 -1.19
N TYR A 210 -15.53 10.83 -1.63
CA TYR A 210 -14.79 10.94 -2.88
C TYR A 210 -15.30 10.00 -3.98
N LEU A 211 -16.33 9.23 -3.67
CA LEU A 211 -16.99 8.37 -4.65
C LEU A 211 -18.07 9.14 -5.46
N PRO A 212 -18.35 8.71 -6.69
CA PRO A 212 -19.53 9.18 -7.42
C PRO A 212 -20.82 8.90 -6.63
N PRO A 213 -21.88 9.73 -6.79
CA PRO A 213 -23.16 9.47 -6.15
C PRO A 213 -23.68 8.05 -6.44
N GLY A 214 -24.07 7.34 -5.38
CA GLY A 214 -24.62 5.98 -5.48
C GLY A 214 -23.57 4.85 -5.53
N ALA A 215 -22.28 5.16 -5.60
CA ALA A 215 -21.23 4.15 -5.49
C ALA A 215 -21.01 3.73 -4.03
N ALA A 216 -20.84 2.43 -3.80
CA ALA A 216 -20.55 1.89 -2.47
C ALA A 216 -19.04 1.98 -2.16
N PRO A 217 -18.66 2.39 -0.94
CA PRO A 217 -17.28 2.35 -0.51
C PRO A 217 -16.85 0.91 -0.19
N HIS A 218 -15.59 0.58 -0.50
CA HIS A 218 -15.02 -0.75 -0.29
C HIS A 218 -13.71 -0.69 0.50
N CYS A 219 -13.35 -1.80 1.16
CA CYS A 219 -12.01 -2.02 1.67
C CYS A 219 -11.12 -2.44 0.50
N ILE A 220 -10.19 -1.57 0.12
CA ILE A 220 -9.24 -1.77 -0.99
C ILE A 220 -7.78 -1.60 -0.56
N ASP A 221 -7.54 -1.17 0.68
CA ASP A 221 -6.21 -1.12 1.30
C ASP A 221 -6.06 -2.28 2.27
N PHE A 222 -4.87 -2.90 2.29
CA PHE A 222 -4.62 -4.07 3.13
C PHE A 222 -3.23 -4.05 3.75
N ILE A 223 -3.11 -4.75 4.89
CA ILE A 223 -1.89 -5.26 5.47
C ILE A 223 -2.06 -6.77 5.56
N LEU A 224 -1.33 -7.52 4.74
CA LEU A 224 -1.39 -8.98 4.68
C LEU A 224 -0.08 -9.57 5.17
N THR A 225 -0.14 -10.63 5.99
CA THR A 225 1.02 -11.26 6.64
C THR A 225 1.21 -12.69 6.17
N ALA A 226 2.47 -13.10 5.97
CA ALA A 226 2.84 -14.49 5.67
C ALA A 226 2.93 -15.34 6.95
N ALA A 227 3.12 -16.64 6.79
CA ALA A 227 2.94 -17.64 7.83
C ALA A 227 3.76 -17.44 9.13
N GLU A 228 4.95 -16.84 9.05
CA GLU A 228 5.79 -16.56 10.24
C GLU A 228 5.59 -15.14 10.80
N VAL A 229 4.58 -14.43 10.33
CA VAL A 229 4.22 -13.08 10.81
C VAL A 229 2.79 -13.08 11.30
N LYS A 230 2.59 -12.82 12.58
CA LYS A 230 1.28 -12.73 13.20
C LYS A 230 0.90 -11.26 13.40
N ALA A 231 -0.31 -10.88 13.02
CA ALA A 231 -0.90 -9.62 13.42
C ALA A 231 -1.52 -9.78 14.82
N ASP A 232 -0.99 -9.05 15.80
CA ASP A 232 -1.47 -9.05 17.18
C ASP A 232 -2.60 -8.05 17.37
N SER A 233 -2.54 -6.94 16.66
CA SER A 233 -3.62 -5.94 16.60
C SER A 233 -3.57 -5.20 15.27
N ALA A 234 -4.74 -4.71 14.83
CA ALA A 234 -4.87 -3.84 13.67
C ALA A 234 -5.80 -2.67 13.99
N GLY A 235 -5.60 -1.55 13.31
CA GLY A 235 -6.39 -0.35 13.50
C GLY A 235 -6.25 0.64 12.34
N LEU A 236 -7.07 1.67 12.38
CA LEU A 236 -7.09 2.73 11.38
C LEU A 236 -6.20 3.90 11.81
N VAL A 237 -5.58 4.56 10.83
CA VAL A 237 -4.88 5.85 11.02
C VAL A 237 -5.44 6.88 10.04
N PHE A 238 -5.44 8.15 10.43
CA PHE A 238 -6.01 9.25 9.64
C PHE A 238 -7.50 9.04 9.27
N ALA A 239 -8.26 8.34 10.11
CA ALA A 239 -9.70 8.14 9.89
C ALA A 239 -10.47 9.45 10.01
N GLU A 240 -10.07 10.33 10.92
CA GLU A 240 -10.76 11.55 11.26
C GLU A 240 -10.33 12.75 10.41
N LYS A 241 -11.22 13.73 10.30
CA LYS A 241 -10.90 15.05 9.73
C LYS A 241 -9.89 15.79 10.60
N LYS A 242 -9.00 16.52 9.96
CA LYS A 242 -8.04 17.42 10.61
C LYS A 242 -8.37 18.87 10.23
N GLU A 243 -8.99 19.58 11.15
CA GLU A 243 -9.37 20.97 10.90
C GLU A 243 -8.13 21.89 10.77
N PRO A 244 -8.16 22.89 9.89
CA PRO A 244 -9.20 23.22 8.91
C PRO A 244 -9.05 22.44 7.57
N LEU A 245 -8.18 21.47 7.51
CA LEU A 245 -7.71 20.77 6.29
C LEU A 245 -8.74 19.78 5.74
N GLY A 246 -9.65 19.26 6.55
CA GLY A 246 -10.49 18.13 6.22
C GLY A 246 -9.71 16.80 6.28
N TYR A 247 -10.02 15.86 5.42
CA TYR A 247 -9.28 14.60 5.35
C TYR A 247 -7.91 14.78 4.67
N VAL A 248 -6.88 14.20 5.25
CA VAL A 248 -5.51 14.26 4.70
C VAL A 248 -5.35 13.41 3.43
N SER A 249 -6.22 12.41 3.23
CA SER A 249 -6.30 11.57 2.04
C SER A 249 -7.74 11.15 1.77
N ASP A 250 -8.05 10.75 0.54
CA ASP A 250 -9.28 10.06 0.16
C ASP A 250 -9.29 8.59 0.62
N HIS A 251 -8.16 8.09 1.11
CA HIS A 251 -8.05 6.82 1.79
C HIS A 251 -7.95 6.98 3.31
N ILE A 252 -8.38 5.95 4.03
CA ILE A 252 -8.09 5.75 5.45
C ILE A 252 -6.84 4.89 5.53
N GLY A 253 -5.84 5.31 6.30
CA GLY A 253 -4.64 4.52 6.49
C GLY A 253 -4.87 3.36 7.46
N LEU A 254 -4.04 2.35 7.33
CA LEU A 254 -4.06 1.14 8.15
C LEU A 254 -2.79 1.07 9.00
N ARG A 255 -2.90 0.47 10.18
CA ARG A 255 -1.75 0.06 10.99
C ARG A 255 -1.97 -1.35 11.53
N ALA A 256 -0.88 -2.08 11.77
CA ALA A 256 -0.91 -3.36 12.46
C ALA A 256 0.33 -3.49 13.35
N GLN A 257 0.14 -4.03 14.54
CA GLN A 257 1.23 -4.53 15.38
C GLN A 257 1.48 -5.98 15.02
N LEU A 258 2.72 -6.30 14.73
CA LEU A 258 3.14 -7.60 14.23
C LEU A 258 4.13 -8.24 15.21
N SER A 259 4.05 -9.55 15.36
CA SER A 259 5.07 -10.37 16.01
C SER A 259 5.57 -11.45 15.06
N LEU A 260 6.86 -11.80 15.18
CA LEU A 260 7.43 -12.90 14.41
C LEU A 260 7.29 -14.19 15.20
N THR A 261 6.75 -15.20 14.54
CA THR A 261 6.71 -16.55 15.06
C THR A 261 7.95 -17.31 14.59
N HIS A 262 8.63 -17.99 15.49
CA HIS A 262 9.72 -18.87 15.12
C HIS A 262 9.13 -20.24 14.80
N SER A 263 9.35 -20.71 13.57
CA SER A 263 9.07 -22.12 13.26
C SER A 263 9.96 -22.98 14.17
N ARG A 264 9.32 -23.87 14.92
CA ARG A 264 10.01 -24.87 15.75
C ARG A 264 10.69 -25.93 14.88
#